data_8218a456bf0b1e36574e33c16bbfe12a
#
_entry.id   8218a456bf0b1e36574e33c16bbfe12a
#
_cell.length_a   1.000
_cell.length_b   1.000
_cell.length_c   1.000
_cell.angle_alpha   90.00
_cell.angle_beta   90.00
_cell.angle_gamma   90.00
#
_symmetry.space_group_name_H-M   'P 1'
#
loop_
_entity.id
_entity.type
_entity.pdbx_description
1 polymer ?
#
loop_
_entity_poly.entity_id
_entity_poly.type
_entity_poly.pdbx_seq_one_letter_code
_entity_poly.pdbx_strand_id
1 'polypeptide(L)'
;MEQYRVKMTDHAIGQMGETVRYISKVLQAPETALRWADRLEAEMARLGRMPGRYPLTPEEPWCSEGIHKMPVENFLVYYWVHEETMTVWITAVVYGRRDQLDQLQRMPLP
;
A
#
# COMPACT_ATOMS: atom_id res chain seq x y z
N MET A 1 14.92 -2.93 19.62
CA MET A 1 14.37 -2.40 18.38
C MET A 1 12.90 -2.75 18.26
N GLU A 2 12.07 -1.74 18.10
CA GLU A 2 10.63 -1.94 18.07
C GLU A 2 10.19 -2.53 16.75
N GLN A 3 9.22 -3.43 16.83
CA GLN A 3 8.65 -4.08 15.65
C GLN A 3 7.16 -3.77 15.59
N TYR A 4 6.73 -3.16 14.48
CA TYR A 4 5.33 -2.87 14.24
C TYR A 4 4.69 -4.04 13.50
N ARG A 5 3.41 -4.28 13.79
CA ARG A 5 2.63 -5.19 12.96
C ARG A 5 2.24 -4.48 11.67
N VAL A 6 2.20 -5.23 10.58
CA VAL A 6 1.76 -4.68 9.30
C VAL A 6 0.44 -5.34 8.94
N LYS A 7 -0.61 -4.55 8.80
CA LYS A 7 -1.94 -5.02 8.44
C LYS A 7 -2.44 -4.27 7.22
N MET A 8 -3.40 -4.83 6.53
CA MET A 8 -4.01 -4.21 5.36
C MET A 8 -5.48 -3.95 5.61
N THR A 9 -5.98 -2.80 5.16
CA THR A 9 -7.41 -2.56 5.16
C THR A 9 -8.08 -3.44 4.11
N ASP A 10 -9.39 -3.67 4.25
CA ASP A 10 -10.15 -4.43 3.25
C ASP A 10 -10.05 -3.79 1.88
N HIS A 11 -10.05 -2.47 1.82
CA HIS A 11 -9.89 -1.73 0.57
C HIS A 11 -8.56 -2.07 -0.12
N ALA A 12 -7.46 -2.06 0.63
CA ALA A 12 -6.14 -2.39 0.09
C ALA A 12 -6.06 -3.85 -0.35
N ILE A 13 -6.63 -4.75 0.45
CA ILE A 13 -6.69 -6.18 0.09
C ILE A 13 -7.45 -6.36 -1.22
N GLY A 14 -8.57 -5.68 -1.36
CA GLY A 14 -9.38 -5.73 -2.58
C GLY A 14 -8.60 -5.24 -3.79
N GLN A 15 -7.86 -4.14 -3.63
CA GLN A 15 -7.05 -3.59 -4.72
C GLN A 15 -5.95 -4.56 -5.15
N MET A 16 -5.27 -5.19 -4.19
CA MET A 16 -4.27 -6.21 -4.52
C MET A 16 -4.89 -7.38 -5.26
N GLY A 17 -6.04 -7.86 -4.78
CA GLY A 17 -6.73 -8.98 -5.42
C GLY A 17 -7.16 -8.67 -6.85
N GLU A 18 -7.67 -7.47 -7.09
CA GLU A 18 -8.05 -7.04 -8.43
C GLU A 18 -6.85 -6.99 -9.37
N THR A 19 -5.71 -6.48 -8.86
CA THR A 19 -4.48 -6.39 -9.67
C THR A 19 -3.95 -7.78 -10.01
N VAL A 20 -3.96 -8.70 -9.04
CA VAL A 20 -3.53 -10.08 -9.29
C VAL A 20 -4.42 -10.73 -10.36
N ARG A 21 -5.74 -10.55 -10.25
CA ARG A 21 -6.67 -11.11 -11.24
C ARG A 21 -6.44 -10.50 -12.61
N TYR A 22 -6.22 -9.20 -12.68
CA TYR A 22 -5.97 -8.53 -13.97
C TYR A 22 -4.70 -9.07 -14.64
N ILE A 23 -3.59 -9.12 -13.91
CA ILE A 23 -2.33 -9.61 -14.47
C ILE A 23 -2.44 -11.09 -14.83
N SER A 24 -3.05 -11.89 -13.98
CA SER A 24 -3.14 -13.33 -14.16
C SER A 24 -4.07 -13.70 -15.32
N LYS A 25 -5.25 -13.06 -15.40
CA LYS A 25 -6.30 -13.48 -16.35
C LYS A 25 -6.38 -12.60 -17.60
N VAL A 26 -6.31 -11.30 -17.44
CA VAL A 26 -6.41 -10.40 -18.60
C VAL A 26 -5.10 -10.37 -19.38
N LEU A 27 -3.98 -10.24 -18.68
CA LEU A 27 -2.66 -10.25 -19.31
C LEU A 27 -2.12 -11.68 -19.47
N GLN A 28 -2.83 -12.68 -18.97
CA GLN A 28 -2.47 -14.10 -19.08
C GLN A 28 -1.05 -14.37 -18.55
N ALA A 29 -0.71 -13.76 -17.42
CA ALA A 29 0.62 -13.86 -16.86
C ALA A 29 0.56 -14.23 -15.36
N PRO A 30 0.10 -15.45 -15.00
CA PRO A 30 -0.08 -15.82 -13.60
C PRO A 30 1.23 -15.82 -12.80
N GLU A 31 2.34 -16.19 -13.42
CA GLU A 31 3.63 -16.16 -12.73
C GLU A 31 4.08 -14.74 -12.44
N THR A 32 3.81 -13.81 -13.35
CA THR A 32 4.09 -12.40 -13.13
C THR A 32 3.23 -11.85 -12.00
N ALA A 33 1.96 -12.26 -11.94
CA ALA A 33 1.06 -11.85 -10.87
C ALA A 33 1.59 -12.29 -9.50
N LEU A 34 2.05 -13.54 -9.38
CA LEU A 34 2.61 -14.05 -8.13
C LEU A 34 3.88 -13.31 -7.75
N ARG A 35 4.75 -13.07 -8.72
CA ARG A 35 6.01 -12.35 -8.47
C ARG A 35 5.77 -10.94 -8.00
N TRP A 36 4.79 -10.26 -8.61
CA TRP A 36 4.39 -8.91 -8.21
C TRP A 36 3.85 -8.91 -6.78
N ALA A 37 2.96 -9.85 -6.45
CA ALA A 37 2.38 -9.94 -5.12
C ALA A 37 3.46 -10.21 -4.06
N ASP A 38 4.36 -11.15 -4.34
CA ASP A 38 5.46 -11.48 -3.43
C ASP A 38 6.37 -10.27 -3.19
N ARG A 39 6.68 -9.53 -4.25
CA ARG A 39 7.51 -8.34 -4.15
C ARG A 39 6.84 -7.28 -3.28
N LEU A 40 5.56 -7.07 -3.50
CA LEU A 40 4.80 -6.09 -2.74
C LEU A 40 4.73 -6.47 -1.26
N GLU A 41 4.44 -7.73 -0.98
CA GLU A 41 4.37 -8.22 0.39
C GLU A 41 5.71 -8.09 1.12
N ALA A 42 6.81 -8.36 0.43
CA ALA A 42 8.15 -8.22 1.00
C ALA A 42 8.44 -6.77 1.37
N GLU A 43 8.10 -5.82 0.49
CA GLU A 43 8.32 -4.41 0.77
C GLU A 43 7.42 -3.90 1.90
N MET A 44 6.17 -4.35 1.93
CA MET A 44 5.26 -3.98 3.01
C MET A 44 5.73 -4.53 4.35
N ALA A 45 6.22 -5.76 4.38
CA ALA A 45 6.71 -6.37 5.61
C ALA A 45 7.88 -5.60 6.22
N ARG A 46 8.71 -4.98 5.39
CA ARG A 46 9.86 -4.19 5.85
C ARG A 46 9.43 -2.93 6.62
N LEU A 47 8.22 -2.46 6.42
CA LEU A 47 7.69 -1.31 7.16
C LEU A 47 7.53 -1.61 8.64
N GLY A 48 7.47 -2.88 9.02
CA GLY A 48 7.38 -3.26 10.42
C GLY A 48 8.61 -2.86 11.24
N ARG A 49 9.76 -2.71 10.60
CA ARG A 49 10.99 -2.32 11.30
C ARG A 49 11.28 -0.82 11.23
N MET A 50 10.89 -0.19 10.14
CA MET A 50 11.15 1.23 9.94
C MET A 50 9.95 1.87 9.23
N PRO A 51 8.84 2.05 9.97
CA PRO A 51 7.62 2.55 9.32
C PRO A 51 7.76 3.98 8.78
N GLY A 52 8.67 4.77 9.32
CA GLY A 52 8.89 6.13 8.84
C GLY A 52 9.85 6.28 7.68
N ARG A 53 10.29 5.17 7.06
CA ARG A 53 11.33 5.25 6.02
C ARG A 53 10.89 5.96 4.75
N TYR A 54 9.61 6.05 4.50
CA TYR A 54 9.08 6.78 3.34
C TYR A 54 8.34 8.03 3.81
N PRO A 55 8.38 9.12 3.02
CA PRO A 55 7.75 10.37 3.43
C PRO A 55 6.24 10.31 3.37
N LEU A 56 5.62 11.29 3.99
CA LEU A 56 4.18 11.48 3.87
C LEU A 56 3.84 11.86 2.44
N THR A 57 2.65 11.45 1.98
CA THR A 57 2.15 11.90 0.68
C THR A 57 1.95 13.42 0.71
N PRO A 58 2.26 14.14 -0.37
CA PRO A 58 2.14 15.61 -0.34
C PRO A 58 0.71 16.12 -0.40
N GLU A 59 -0.24 15.30 -0.83
CA GLU A 59 -1.63 15.72 -0.98
C GLU A 59 -2.30 15.90 0.38
N GLU A 60 -3.07 16.99 0.52
CA GLU A 60 -3.87 17.23 1.71
C GLU A 60 -5.32 16.82 1.46
N PRO A 61 -6.05 16.36 2.48
CA PRO A 61 -5.67 16.33 3.91
C PRO A 61 -4.85 15.12 4.34
N TRP A 62 -4.50 14.23 3.43
CA TRP A 62 -3.83 12.96 3.76
C TRP A 62 -2.44 13.17 4.35
N CYS A 63 -1.72 14.19 3.91
CA CYS A 63 -0.42 14.55 4.49
C CYS A 63 -0.59 14.85 5.99
N SER A 64 -1.53 15.72 6.33
CA SER A 64 -1.80 16.09 7.72
C SER A 64 -2.35 14.92 8.55
N GLU A 65 -3.00 13.97 7.90
CA GLU A 65 -3.52 12.78 8.57
C GLU A 65 -2.45 11.71 8.77
N GLY A 66 -1.25 11.91 8.28
CA GLY A 66 -0.15 10.99 8.51
C GLY A 66 -0.02 9.87 7.50
N ILE A 67 -0.56 10.03 6.30
CA ILE A 67 -0.50 9.01 5.26
C ILE A 67 0.84 9.09 4.52
N HIS A 68 1.59 7.99 4.58
CA HIS A 68 2.86 7.84 3.86
C HIS A 68 2.63 7.28 2.47
N LYS A 69 3.59 7.50 1.59
CA LYS A 69 3.54 6.99 0.21
C LYS A 69 4.84 6.26 -0.10
N MET A 70 4.73 4.97 -0.39
CA MET A 70 5.87 4.11 -0.73
C MET A 70 5.76 3.65 -2.18
N PRO A 71 6.66 4.08 -3.07
CA PRO A 71 6.69 3.53 -4.43
C PRO A 71 7.26 2.11 -4.41
N VAL A 72 6.59 1.20 -5.11
CA VAL A 72 7.09 -0.15 -5.34
C VAL A 72 6.86 -0.46 -6.81
N GLU A 73 7.94 -0.48 -7.59
CA GLU A 73 7.89 -0.63 -9.04
C GLU A 73 6.99 0.46 -9.64
N ASN A 74 5.92 0.09 -10.34
CA ASN A 74 4.99 1.06 -10.93
C ASN A 74 3.77 1.32 -10.06
N PHE A 75 3.80 0.87 -8.81
CA PHE A 75 2.68 1.01 -7.90
C PHE A 75 3.03 1.93 -6.75
N LEU A 76 1.99 2.47 -6.12
CA LEU A 76 2.11 3.28 -4.91
C LEU A 76 1.37 2.58 -3.78
N VAL A 77 2.05 2.41 -2.66
CA VAL A 77 1.48 1.85 -1.45
C VAL A 77 1.30 2.99 -0.46
N TYR A 78 0.06 3.27 -0.09
CA TYR A 78 -0.24 4.26 0.94
C TYR A 78 -0.38 3.55 2.27
N TYR A 79 0.20 4.13 3.32
CA TYR A 79 0.11 3.51 4.64
C TYR A 79 0.06 4.56 5.75
N TRP A 80 -0.47 4.14 6.89
CA TRP A 80 -0.63 4.95 8.08
C TRP A 80 -0.05 4.21 9.27
N VAL A 81 0.71 4.93 10.11
CA VAL A 81 1.35 4.35 11.28
C VAL A 81 0.55 4.72 12.51
N HIS A 82 -0.01 3.72 13.18
CA HIS A 82 -0.74 3.91 14.43
C HIS A 82 0.19 3.57 15.58
N GLU A 83 0.75 4.60 16.19
CA GLU A 83 1.80 4.44 17.22
C GLU A 83 1.29 3.73 18.48
N GLU A 84 0.06 4.04 18.91
CA GLU A 84 -0.48 3.48 20.15
C GLU A 84 -0.56 1.97 20.12
N THR A 85 -0.89 1.39 18.98
CA THR A 85 -0.98 -0.07 18.83
C THR A 85 0.23 -0.65 18.12
N MET A 86 1.20 0.18 17.76
CA MET A 86 2.38 -0.22 16.99
C MET A 86 1.98 -1.02 15.75
N THR A 87 1.07 -0.45 14.96
CA THR A 87 0.54 -1.08 13.77
C THR A 87 0.74 -0.16 12.57
N VAL A 88 1.24 -0.74 11.48
CA VAL A 88 1.29 -0.07 10.19
C VAL A 88 0.10 -0.57 9.40
N TRP A 89 -0.78 0.35 9.00
CA TRP A 89 -1.95 0.02 8.18
C TRP A 89 -1.68 0.36 6.73
N ILE A 90 -1.67 -0.64 5.87
CA ILE A 90 -1.64 -0.42 4.43
C ILE A 90 -3.06 -0.04 4.01
N THR A 91 -3.23 1.18 3.52
CA THR A 91 -4.56 1.73 3.25
C THR A 91 -4.94 1.70 1.78
N ALA A 92 -3.96 1.66 0.88
CA ALA A 92 -4.24 1.53 -0.55
C ALA A 92 -3.02 1.00 -1.29
N VAL A 93 -3.29 0.27 -2.38
CA VAL A 93 -2.28 -0.21 -3.31
C VAL A 93 -2.79 0.16 -4.70
N VAL A 94 -2.18 1.17 -5.33
CA VAL A 94 -2.69 1.73 -6.58
C VAL A 94 -1.61 1.80 -7.65
N TYR A 95 -2.03 1.65 -8.90
CA TYR A 95 -1.13 1.83 -10.04
C TYR A 95 -0.74 3.31 -10.11
N GLY A 96 0.55 3.58 -10.21
CA GLY A 96 1.08 4.95 -10.10
C GLY A 96 0.64 5.91 -11.20
N ARG A 97 0.11 5.40 -12.31
CA ARG A 97 -0.41 6.23 -13.40
C ARG A 97 -1.86 6.62 -13.23
N ARG A 98 -2.54 6.05 -12.23
CA ARG A 98 -3.90 6.47 -11.94
C ARG A 98 -3.93 7.85 -11.29
N ASP A 99 -5.08 8.52 -11.36
CA ASP A 99 -5.28 9.78 -10.67
C ASP A 99 -5.17 9.55 -9.17
N GLN A 100 -4.06 9.98 -8.59
CA GLN A 100 -3.75 9.71 -7.19
C GLN A 100 -4.71 10.41 -6.25
N LEU A 101 -5.13 11.62 -6.58
CA LEU A 101 -6.09 12.34 -5.76
C LEU A 101 -7.43 11.60 -5.70
N ASP A 102 -7.91 11.11 -6.85
CA ASP A 102 -9.14 10.32 -6.90
C ASP A 102 -9.00 9.05 -6.06
N GLN A 103 -7.86 8.36 -6.16
CA GLN A 103 -7.61 7.15 -5.39
C GLN A 103 -7.57 7.42 -3.89
N LEU A 104 -6.97 8.52 -3.47
CA LEU A 104 -6.95 8.92 -2.07
C LEU A 104 -8.35 9.22 -1.54
N GLN A 105 -9.18 9.90 -2.36
CA GLN A 105 -10.55 10.22 -1.97
C GLN A 105 -11.42 8.98 -1.78
N ARG A 106 -11.10 7.89 -2.48
CA ARG A 106 -11.82 6.62 -2.36
C ARG A 106 -11.31 5.74 -1.21
N MET A 107 -10.15 6.09 -0.64
CA MET A 107 -9.47 5.26 0.34
C MET A 107 -10.05 5.48 1.73
N PRO A 108 -10.70 4.47 2.36
CA PRO A 108 -11.15 4.61 3.73
C PRO A 108 -9.96 4.50 4.68
N LEU A 109 -9.99 5.26 5.76
CA LEU A 109 -8.97 5.20 6.80
C LEU A 109 -9.45 4.31 7.94
N PRO A 110 -8.54 3.57 8.60
CA PRO A 110 -8.91 2.73 9.74
C PRO A 110 -9.27 3.53 10.97
#